data_70b2a367f0d2797b054db993cde218d1
#
_entry.id   70b2a367f0d2797b054db993cde218d1
#
_cell.length_a   1.000
_cell.length_b   1.000
_cell.length_c   1.000
_cell.angle_alpha   90.00
_cell.angle_beta   90.00
_cell.angle_gamma   90.00
#
_symmetry.space_group_name_H-M   'P 1'
#
loop_
_entity.id
_entity.type
_entity.pdbx_description
1 polymer ?
#
loop_
_entity_poly.entity_id
_entity_poly.type
_entity_poly.pdbx_seq_one_letter_code
_entity_poly.pdbx_strand_id
1 'polypeptide(L)' 'MWVRMKGVLYNLSLVQSIVFNAKTHSIRLNFTSVIPRDNLTGTYRNDSSYIEFDEVEDALLAYKHIIKTIDIPQLKD' A
#
# COMPACT_ATOMS: atom_id res chain seq x y z
N MET A 1 -4.31 9.64 -7.08
CA MET A 1 -3.60 8.53 -7.73
C MET A 1 -4.17 7.21 -7.25
N TRP A 2 -4.72 6.43 -8.15
CA TRP A 2 -5.43 5.19 -7.80
C TRP A 2 -4.87 4.01 -8.55
N VAL A 3 -4.89 2.86 -7.92
CA VAL A 3 -4.50 1.61 -8.56
C VAL A 3 -5.52 0.54 -8.19
N ARG A 4 -5.78 -0.36 -9.15
CA ARG A 4 -6.66 -1.49 -8.93
C ARG A 4 -5.82 -2.75 -8.73
N MET A 5 -6.08 -3.45 -7.64
CA MET A 5 -5.46 -4.74 -7.41
C MET A 5 -6.52 -5.71 -6.89
N LYS A 6 -6.68 -6.83 -7.60
CA LYS A 6 -7.63 -7.89 -7.24
C LYS A 6 -9.04 -7.35 -7.03
N GLY A 7 -9.45 -6.44 -7.89
CA GLY A 7 -10.81 -5.89 -7.85
C GLY A 7 -11.03 -4.76 -6.86
N VAL A 8 -10.03 -4.36 -6.13
CA VAL A 8 -10.13 -3.28 -5.15
C VAL A 8 -9.34 -2.08 -5.63
N LEU A 9 -9.91 -0.90 -5.48
CA LEU A 9 -9.24 0.35 -5.81
C LEU A 9 -8.58 0.91 -4.56
N TYR A 10 -7.30 1.24 -4.69
CA TYR A 10 -6.52 1.81 -3.60
C TYR A 10 -6.08 3.22 -3.96
N ASN A 11 -6.24 4.14 -3.02
CA ASN A 11 -5.77 5.51 -3.21
C ASN A 11 -4.33 5.61 -2.72
N LEU A 12 -3.40 5.64 -3.66
CA LEU A 12 -1.99 5.66 -3.32
C LEU A 12 -1.54 6.96 -2.68
N SER A 13 -2.34 8.01 -2.80
CA SER A 13 -2.01 9.27 -2.15
C SER A 13 -2.06 9.18 -0.63
N LEU A 14 -2.75 8.19 -0.09
CA LEU A 14 -2.87 7.98 1.35
C LEU A 14 -1.89 6.93 1.87
N VAL A 15 -1.09 6.35 1.01
CA VAL A 15 -0.17 5.29 1.40
C VAL A 15 1.06 5.90 2.04
N GLN A 16 1.38 5.42 3.23
CA GLN A 16 2.56 5.84 3.97
C GLN A 16 3.76 4.95 3.67
N SER A 17 3.53 3.67 3.53
CA SER A 17 4.60 2.72 3.21
C SER A 17 4.04 1.51 2.49
N ILE A 18 4.90 0.86 1.71
CA ILE A 18 4.57 -0.33 0.94
C ILE A 18 5.61 -1.39 1.25
N VAL A 19 5.14 -2.58 1.60
CA VAL A 19 6.03 -3.70 1.91
C VAL A 19 5.73 -4.85 0.97
N PHE A 20 6.75 -5.33 0.28
CA PHE A 20 6.66 -6.53 -0.53
C PHE A 20 7.23 -7.70 0.26
N ASN A 21 6.49 -8.79 0.35
CA ASN A 21 6.93 -9.99 1.05
C ASN A 21 6.94 -11.17 0.09
N ALA A 22 8.14 -11.61 -0.29
CA ALA A 22 8.29 -12.69 -1.24
C ALA A 22 7.86 -14.04 -0.65
N LYS A 23 7.95 -14.21 0.65
CA LYS A 23 7.58 -15.47 1.28
C LYS A 23 6.08 -15.71 1.26
N THR A 24 5.31 -14.67 1.42
CA THR A 24 3.85 -14.77 1.45
C THR A 24 3.21 -14.34 0.14
N HIS A 25 4.01 -13.99 -0.86
CA HIS A 25 3.52 -13.50 -2.17
C HIS A 25 2.54 -12.35 -1.98
N SER A 26 2.89 -11.40 -1.12
CA SER A 26 1.94 -10.37 -0.75
C SER A 26 2.54 -8.98 -0.79
N ILE A 27 1.65 -8.02 -0.88
CA ILE A 27 1.98 -6.60 -0.75
C ILE A 27 1.16 -6.07 0.41
N ARG A 28 1.80 -5.33 1.29
CA ARG A 28 1.10 -4.64 2.35
C ARG A 28 1.18 -3.15 2.11
N LEU A 29 0.03 -2.51 2.05
CA LEU A 29 -0.07 -1.07 1.95
C LEU A 29 -0.46 -0.53 3.32
N ASN A 30 0.37 0.33 3.86
CA ASN A 30 0.11 0.95 5.15
C ASN A 30 -0.40 2.36 4.90
N PHE A 31 -1.57 2.66 5.44
CA PHE A 31 -2.22 3.95 5.27
C PHE A 31 -2.21 4.69 6.60
N THR A 32 -2.07 6.00 6.51
CA THR A 32 -2.29 6.87 7.66
C THR A 32 -3.54 7.69 7.42
N SER A 33 -4.48 7.62 8.32
CA SER A 33 -5.68 8.41 8.23
C SER A 33 -5.96 9.12 9.54
N VAL A 34 -6.54 10.31 9.42
CA VAL A 34 -7.04 11.04 10.57
C VAL A 34 -8.48 10.63 10.77
N ILE A 35 -8.79 10.08 11.95
CA ILE A 35 -10.13 9.67 12.26
C ILE A 35 -10.73 10.74 13.16
N PRO A 36 -11.75 11.47 12.72
CA PRO A 36 -12.39 12.45 13.57
C PRO A 36 -13.10 11.73 14.72
N ARG A 37 -12.92 12.26 15.90
CA ARG A 37 -13.60 11.82 17.09
C ARG A 37 -14.46 12.95 17.60
N ASP A 38 -15.58 12.61 18.20
CA ASP A 38 -16.59 13.59 18.54
C ASP A 38 -16.08 14.69 19.46
N ASN A 39 -15.19 14.35 20.37
CA ASN A 39 -14.76 15.29 21.39
C ASN A 39 -13.26 15.29 21.57
N LEU A 40 -12.53 14.76 20.63
CA LEU A 40 -11.09 14.68 20.75
C LEU A 40 -10.45 15.30 19.54
N THR A 41 -9.24 15.74 19.73
CA THR A 41 -8.42 16.12 18.62
C THR A 41 -8.27 14.93 17.69
N GLY A 42 -8.13 15.17 16.41
CA GLY A 42 -7.98 14.12 15.45
C GLY A 42 -6.91 13.13 15.87
N THR A 43 -7.26 11.86 15.86
CA THR A 43 -6.30 10.82 16.11
C THR A 43 -5.88 10.20 14.80
N TYR A 44 -4.59 9.87 14.71
CA TYR A 44 -4.08 9.17 13.54
C TYR A 44 -4.24 7.68 13.76
N ARG A 45 -4.76 7.02 12.78
CA ARG A 45 -4.88 5.58 12.80
C ARG A 45 -4.12 5.01 11.62
N ASN A 46 -3.30 4.01 11.90
CA ASN A 46 -2.58 3.30 10.87
C ASN A 46 -3.37 2.08 10.46
N ASP A 47 -3.81 2.06 9.21
CA ASP A 47 -4.51 0.92 8.64
C ASP A 47 -3.61 0.23 7.64
N SER A 48 -3.78 -1.06 7.52
CA SER A 48 -3.02 -1.86 6.58
C SER A 48 -3.96 -2.68 5.71
N SER A 49 -3.62 -2.80 4.44
CA SER A 49 -4.29 -3.70 3.53
C SER A 49 -3.29 -4.70 3.00
N TYR A 50 -3.65 -5.97 3.06
CA TYR A 50 -2.82 -7.05 2.53
C TYR A 50 -3.43 -7.54 1.23
N ILE A 51 -2.60 -7.62 0.21
CA ILE A 51 -3.01 -8.19 -1.07
C ILE A 51 -2.14 -9.42 -1.31
N GLU A 52 -2.75 -10.58 -1.32
CA GLU A 52 -2.04 -11.84 -1.55
C GLU A 52 -2.23 -12.29 -2.99
N PHE A 53 -1.18 -12.81 -3.57
CA PHE A 53 -1.17 -13.32 -4.93
C PHE A 53 -0.80 -14.80 -4.90
N ASP A 54 -1.24 -15.53 -5.92
CA ASP A 54 -0.92 -16.97 -6.01
C ASP A 54 0.54 -17.21 -6.29
N GLU A 55 1.15 -16.33 -7.07
CA GLU A 55 2.55 -16.44 -7.45
C GLU A 55 3.34 -15.22 -7.03
N VAL A 56 4.59 -15.45 -6.64
CA VAL A 56 5.46 -14.35 -6.22
C VAL A 56 5.70 -13.39 -7.37
N GLU A 57 5.75 -13.88 -8.61
CA GLU A 57 5.96 -13.03 -9.78
C GLU A 57 4.83 -12.03 -9.95
N ASP A 58 3.60 -12.44 -9.68
CA ASP A 58 2.46 -11.54 -9.79
C ASP A 58 2.50 -10.44 -8.74
N ALA A 59 2.89 -10.81 -7.52
CA ALA A 59 3.06 -9.83 -6.46
C ALA A 59 4.18 -8.85 -6.81
N LEU A 60 5.28 -9.34 -7.36
CA LEU A 60 6.39 -8.49 -7.73
C LEU A 60 6.02 -7.53 -8.86
N LEU A 61 5.27 -8.01 -9.84
CA LEU A 61 4.81 -7.16 -10.93
C LEU A 61 3.90 -6.05 -10.42
N ALA A 62 2.99 -6.39 -9.51
CA ALA A 62 2.10 -5.41 -8.90
C ALA A 62 2.89 -4.39 -8.10
N TYR A 63 3.87 -4.86 -7.34
CA TYR A 63 4.73 -3.98 -6.54
C TYR A 63 5.49 -3.00 -7.43
N LYS A 64 6.09 -3.49 -8.51
CA LYS A 64 6.82 -2.64 -9.45
C LYS A 64 5.90 -1.64 -10.12
N HIS A 65 4.68 -2.05 -10.45
CA HIS A 65 3.70 -1.16 -11.05
C HIS A 65 3.33 -0.02 -10.10
N ILE A 66 3.13 -0.34 -8.82
CA ILE A 66 2.82 0.67 -7.81
C ILE A 66 3.96 1.67 -7.70
N ILE A 67 5.19 1.19 -7.60
CA ILE A 67 6.35 2.07 -7.45
C ILE A 67 6.49 2.98 -8.67
N LYS A 68 6.29 2.43 -9.86
CA LYS A 68 6.38 3.22 -11.08
C LYS A 68 5.28 4.27 -11.13
N THR A 69 4.07 3.92 -10.68
CA THR A 69 2.93 4.83 -10.68
C THR A 69 3.14 6.00 -9.72
N ILE A 70 3.73 5.72 -8.57
CA ILE A 70 4.00 6.76 -7.56
C ILE A 70 5.24 7.58 -7.93
N ASP A 71 6.09 7.02 -8.79
CA ASP A 71 7.32 7.70 -9.23
C ASP A 71 8.23 8.08 -8.07
N ILE A 72 8.46 7.11 -7.18
CA ILE A 72 9.33 7.32 -6.03
C ILE A 72 10.77 6.95 -6.41
N PRO A 73 11.73 7.84 -6.16
CA PRO A 73 13.12 7.49 -6.38
C PRO A 73 13.53 6.33 -5.47
N GLN A 74 14.24 5.37 -6.03
CA GLN A 74 14.77 4.27 -5.25
C GLN A 74 16.20 4.57 -4.84
N LEU A 75 16.44 4.45 -3.55
CA LEU A 75 17.78 4.60 -3.01
C LEU A 75 18.46 3.25 -3.02
N LYS A 76 19.70 3.23 -3.45
CA LYS A 76 20.50 2.02 -3.36
C LYS A 76 21.10 1.93 -1.98
N ASP A 77 21.03 0.77 -1.43
CA ASP A 77 21.63 0.49 -0.13
C ASP A 77 23.14 0.40 -0.23
#